data_7868ad5180edad6abc32249f3f77b406
#
_entry.id   7868ad5180edad6abc32249f3f77b406
#
_cell.length_a   1.000
_cell.length_b   1.000
_cell.length_c   1.000
_cell.angle_alpha   90.00
_cell.angle_beta   90.00
_cell.angle_gamma   90.00
#
_symmetry.space_group_name_H-M   'P 1'
#
loop_
_entity.id
_entity.type
_entity.pdbx_description
1 polymer ?
#
loop_
_entity_poly.entity_id
_entity_poly.type
_entity_poly.pdbx_seq_one_letter_code
_entity_poly.pdbx_strand_id
1 'polypeptide(L)'
;MKKAQIKKSVSALAMAAIIAVSLFGYGCGAKSASTSSDAGVSGDFTGTAKGFGGDVSVTLTLTDGAITGCTAEGKDETEGVGSQAIAKMPGAIAESGSIAVDGVSGATITSTAIKEAAAAALTAAGLNPDDYKTAVENDTTAEDSTVEADVVVVGAGGAGMTAAITAAGEGKSVVILESQSMVGGNSVRATGGMNAGKTVYQDENEFGESAGVEKTLKTAAEKYADNETITALAKTVSEQWAAYQANPTGYFDSVELMELDTMIGGKGINDPELVETLCENSADAIDWLDEHGITLHNVSSFGGASVKRIHRPVNAEGKTVSVGS
;
A
#
# COMPACT_ATOMS: atom_id res chain seq x y z
N MET A 1 20.25 24.43 -14.83
CA MET A 1 19.96 23.16 -14.13
C MET A 1 20.04 22.05 -15.17
N LYS A 2 20.75 20.94 -14.89
CA LYS A 2 20.84 19.80 -15.82
C LYS A 2 19.54 19.00 -15.71
N LYS A 3 18.83 18.81 -16.82
CA LYS A 3 17.65 17.95 -16.89
C LYS A 3 18.06 16.51 -16.59
N ALA A 4 17.29 15.82 -15.73
CA ALA A 4 17.50 14.40 -15.44
C ALA A 4 16.95 13.57 -16.61
N GLN A 5 17.78 12.72 -17.21
CA GLN A 5 17.36 11.73 -18.20
C GLN A 5 17.39 10.35 -17.57
N ILE A 6 16.28 9.67 -17.57
CA ILE A 6 16.18 8.27 -17.14
C ILE A 6 15.89 7.40 -18.37
N LYS A 7 16.87 6.54 -18.70
CA LYS A 7 16.64 5.46 -19.67
C LYS A 7 16.03 4.28 -18.93
N LYS A 8 14.84 3.84 -19.32
CA LYS A 8 14.30 2.58 -18.85
C LYS A 8 15.07 1.43 -19.51
N SER A 9 16.11 0.90 -18.85
CA SER A 9 16.62 -0.41 -19.16
C SER A 9 16.01 -1.39 -18.15
N VAL A 10 15.07 -2.18 -18.59
CA VAL A 10 14.55 -3.31 -17.80
C VAL A 10 15.57 -4.42 -17.92
N SER A 11 16.54 -4.46 -16.99
CA SER A 11 17.44 -5.61 -16.87
C SER A 11 16.66 -6.74 -16.21
N ALA A 12 16.24 -7.71 -17.01
CA ALA A 12 15.78 -9.00 -16.53
C ALA A 12 16.94 -9.69 -15.78
N LEU A 13 16.86 -9.78 -14.47
CA LEU A 13 17.78 -10.55 -13.65
C LEU A 13 17.35 -12.02 -13.74
N ALA A 14 17.92 -12.75 -14.75
CA ALA A 14 17.78 -14.19 -14.85
C ALA A 14 18.59 -14.85 -13.75
N MET A 15 17.94 -15.42 -12.74
CA MET A 15 18.56 -16.36 -11.81
C MET A 15 18.61 -17.75 -12.46
N ALA A 16 19.77 -18.11 -13.01
CA ALA A 16 20.04 -19.45 -13.48
C ALA A 16 20.27 -20.39 -12.28
N ALA A 17 19.30 -21.25 -11.99
CA ALA A 17 19.51 -22.41 -11.13
C ALA A 17 20.00 -23.57 -11.99
N ILE A 18 21.27 -23.95 -11.80
CA ILE A 18 21.89 -25.14 -12.42
C ILE A 18 21.42 -26.38 -11.65
N ILE A 19 20.62 -27.25 -12.29
CA ILE A 19 20.38 -28.60 -11.81
C ILE A 19 21.11 -29.55 -12.75
N ALA A 20 22.06 -30.27 -12.16
CA ALA A 20 22.79 -31.32 -12.85
C ALA A 20 21.89 -32.54 -13.14
N VAL A 21 21.79 -32.93 -14.40
CA VAL A 21 21.13 -34.15 -14.83
C VAL A 21 22.15 -35.27 -14.87
N SER A 22 21.93 -36.33 -14.11
CA SER A 22 22.57 -37.61 -14.26
C SER A 22 21.75 -38.52 -15.19
N LEU A 23 22.29 -38.82 -16.35
CA LEU A 23 21.79 -39.85 -17.25
C LEU A 23 22.00 -41.23 -16.63
N PHE A 24 20.98 -42.11 -16.71
CA PHE A 24 21.14 -43.51 -17.08
C PHE A 24 19.77 -44.20 -17.25
N GLY A 25 19.57 -44.90 -18.35
CA GLY A 25 18.63 -46.00 -18.41
C GLY A 25 17.82 -46.14 -19.73
N TYR A 26 18.34 -46.88 -20.67
CA TYR A 26 17.64 -47.38 -21.85
C TYR A 26 16.42 -48.24 -21.43
N GLY A 27 15.27 -47.95 -22.03
CA GLY A 27 14.10 -48.80 -21.94
C GLY A 27 13.16 -48.50 -23.10
N CYS A 28 13.20 -49.32 -24.13
CA CYS A 28 12.28 -49.29 -25.27
C CYS A 28 10.89 -49.77 -24.79
N GLY A 29 9.94 -48.86 -24.66
CA GLY A 29 8.54 -49.14 -24.36
C GLY A 29 7.65 -48.34 -25.30
N ALA A 30 6.81 -49.02 -26.06
CA ALA A 30 5.89 -48.46 -27.03
C ALA A 30 5.06 -47.31 -26.39
N LYS A 31 5.13 -46.12 -26.95
CA LYS A 31 4.21 -45.04 -26.66
C LYS A 31 2.82 -45.46 -27.16
N SER A 32 1.97 -45.85 -26.23
CA SER A 32 0.52 -45.64 -26.40
C SER A 32 0.33 -44.12 -26.41
N ALA A 33 0.05 -43.55 -27.55
CA ALA A 33 -0.54 -42.23 -27.65
C ALA A 33 -1.91 -42.32 -27.00
N SER A 34 -2.03 -41.86 -25.76
CA SER A 34 -3.32 -41.48 -25.23
C SER A 34 -3.72 -40.18 -25.97
N THR A 35 -4.43 -40.31 -27.04
CA THR A 35 -5.27 -39.24 -27.57
C THR A 35 -6.34 -38.97 -26.51
N SER A 36 -6.08 -38.00 -25.63
CA SER A 36 -7.13 -37.37 -24.83
C SER A 36 -8.07 -36.70 -25.83
N SER A 37 -9.26 -37.24 -25.96
CA SER A 37 -10.33 -36.65 -26.76
C SER A 37 -10.94 -35.46 -26.03
N ASP A 38 -10.22 -34.37 -26.00
CA ASP A 38 -10.73 -33.07 -25.48
C ASP A 38 -11.58 -32.35 -26.54
N ALA A 39 -11.71 -32.91 -27.73
CA ALA A 39 -12.55 -32.39 -28.78
C ALA A 39 -14.03 -32.61 -28.42
N GLY A 40 -14.72 -31.49 -28.07
CA GLY A 40 -16.15 -31.49 -27.89
C GLY A 40 -16.68 -30.94 -26.59
N VAL A 41 -15.84 -30.53 -25.61
CA VAL A 41 -16.31 -29.86 -24.38
C VAL A 41 -16.59 -28.41 -24.69
N SER A 42 -17.87 -28.03 -24.64
CA SER A 42 -18.31 -26.65 -24.87
C SER A 42 -19.34 -26.25 -23.82
N GLY A 43 -19.30 -24.97 -23.38
CA GLY A 43 -20.20 -24.40 -22.37
C GLY A 43 -19.46 -23.59 -21.33
N ASP A 44 -20.19 -23.13 -20.34
CA ASP A 44 -19.68 -22.35 -19.23
C ASP A 44 -19.44 -23.24 -18.00
N PHE A 45 -18.25 -23.16 -17.43
CA PHE A 45 -17.85 -23.92 -16.26
C PHE A 45 -17.29 -23.00 -15.20
N THR A 46 -17.78 -23.15 -13.97
CA THR A 46 -17.41 -22.30 -12.87
C THR A 46 -16.61 -23.05 -11.82
N GLY A 47 -15.53 -22.43 -11.36
CA GLY A 47 -14.75 -22.90 -10.21
C GLY A 47 -14.61 -21.79 -9.18
N THR A 48 -14.25 -22.16 -7.96
CA THR A 48 -14.09 -21.22 -6.84
C THR A 48 -12.83 -21.56 -6.05
N ALA A 49 -12.14 -20.52 -5.61
CA ALA A 49 -10.96 -20.65 -4.72
C ALA A 49 -10.94 -19.53 -3.69
N LYS A 50 -10.12 -19.70 -2.65
CA LYS A 50 -10.02 -18.73 -1.55
C LYS A 50 -9.08 -17.59 -1.93
N GLY A 51 -9.62 -16.36 -1.99
CA GLY A 51 -8.87 -15.13 -2.15
C GLY A 51 -8.42 -14.51 -0.84
N PHE A 52 -8.02 -13.25 -0.89
CA PHE A 52 -7.59 -12.51 0.30
C PHE A 52 -8.78 -12.07 1.17
N GLY A 53 -9.79 -11.45 0.59
CA GLY A 53 -10.97 -10.96 1.30
C GLY A 53 -12.08 -11.99 1.42
N GLY A 54 -12.21 -12.89 0.45
CA GLY A 54 -13.29 -13.84 0.38
C GLY A 54 -13.06 -14.92 -0.67
N ASP A 55 -14.14 -15.55 -1.12
CA ASP A 55 -14.09 -16.51 -2.22
C ASP A 55 -14.06 -15.78 -3.56
N VAL A 56 -13.18 -16.24 -4.44
CA VAL A 56 -13.09 -15.81 -5.84
C VAL A 56 -13.68 -16.88 -6.73
N SER A 57 -14.65 -16.51 -7.55
CA SER A 57 -15.30 -17.39 -8.52
C SER A 57 -14.83 -17.03 -9.92
N VAL A 58 -14.48 -18.03 -10.73
CA VAL A 58 -14.10 -17.87 -12.13
C VAL A 58 -15.01 -18.74 -12.99
N THR A 59 -15.59 -18.13 -14.02
CA THR A 59 -16.35 -18.85 -15.06
C THR A 59 -15.57 -18.82 -16.36
N LEU A 60 -15.24 -20.01 -16.86
CA LEU A 60 -14.60 -20.22 -18.16
C LEU A 60 -15.66 -20.59 -19.19
N THR A 61 -15.66 -19.92 -20.33
CA THR A 61 -16.39 -20.35 -21.53
C THR A 61 -15.47 -21.20 -22.39
N LEU A 62 -15.86 -22.45 -22.60
CA LEU A 62 -15.12 -23.40 -23.44
C LEU A 62 -15.85 -23.60 -24.78
N THR A 63 -15.06 -23.72 -25.85
CA THR A 63 -15.52 -24.12 -27.18
C THR A 63 -14.59 -25.19 -27.72
N ASP A 64 -15.11 -26.39 -27.94
CA ASP A 64 -14.34 -27.53 -28.39
C ASP A 64 -13.05 -27.79 -27.57
N GLY A 65 -13.17 -27.63 -26.24
CA GLY A 65 -12.07 -27.80 -25.30
C GLY A 65 -11.16 -26.58 -25.15
N ALA A 66 -11.26 -25.56 -25.98
CA ALA A 66 -10.45 -24.33 -25.88
C ALA A 66 -11.13 -23.28 -24.99
N ILE A 67 -10.34 -22.55 -24.17
CA ILE A 67 -10.84 -21.41 -23.42
C ILE A 67 -11.07 -20.28 -24.43
N THR A 68 -12.33 -19.83 -24.56
CA THR A 68 -12.73 -18.74 -25.45
C THR A 68 -13.29 -17.53 -24.69
N GLY A 69 -13.54 -17.70 -23.39
CA GLY A 69 -13.98 -16.62 -22.52
C GLY A 69 -13.63 -16.91 -21.05
N CYS A 70 -13.48 -15.85 -20.28
CA CYS A 70 -13.25 -15.93 -18.85
C CYS A 70 -13.86 -14.72 -18.15
N THR A 71 -14.53 -14.95 -17.02
CA THR A 71 -14.98 -13.91 -16.11
C THR A 71 -14.59 -14.29 -14.68
N ALA A 72 -14.36 -13.30 -13.83
CA ALA A 72 -14.09 -13.51 -12.41
C ALA A 72 -14.93 -12.59 -11.54
N GLU A 73 -15.33 -13.09 -10.39
CA GLU A 73 -16.02 -12.34 -9.34
C GLU A 73 -15.34 -12.57 -7.99
N GLY A 74 -15.16 -11.51 -7.22
CA GLY A 74 -14.59 -11.54 -5.87
C GLY A 74 -15.09 -10.33 -5.11
N LYS A 75 -16.32 -10.41 -4.58
CA LYS A 75 -17.03 -9.24 -3.98
C LYS A 75 -16.38 -8.71 -2.71
N ASP A 76 -15.68 -9.58 -1.99
CA ASP A 76 -15.02 -9.26 -0.71
C ASP A 76 -13.54 -8.97 -0.89
N GLU A 77 -13.05 -8.97 -2.14
CA GLU A 77 -11.65 -8.64 -2.43
C GLU A 77 -11.38 -7.15 -2.21
N THR A 78 -10.17 -6.84 -1.74
CA THR A 78 -9.75 -5.46 -1.44
C THR A 78 -9.89 -4.59 -2.68
N GLU A 79 -10.69 -3.53 -2.57
CA GLU A 79 -10.83 -2.56 -3.65
C GLU A 79 -9.49 -1.89 -3.98
N GLY A 80 -9.24 -1.69 -5.28
CA GLY A 80 -7.99 -1.12 -5.77
C GLY A 80 -6.78 -2.07 -5.70
N VAL A 81 -6.88 -3.22 -5.02
CA VAL A 81 -5.81 -4.25 -4.97
C VAL A 81 -6.31 -5.54 -5.63
N GLY A 82 -7.12 -6.33 -4.92
CA GLY A 82 -7.70 -7.57 -5.43
C GLY A 82 -8.64 -7.32 -6.62
N SER A 83 -9.40 -6.23 -6.59
CA SER A 83 -10.27 -5.82 -7.69
C SER A 83 -9.52 -5.58 -9.01
N GLN A 84 -8.23 -5.19 -8.97
CA GLN A 84 -7.39 -5.07 -10.17
C GLN A 84 -7.09 -6.43 -10.81
N ALA A 85 -6.86 -7.47 -10.00
CA ALA A 85 -6.67 -8.82 -10.52
C ALA A 85 -7.98 -9.37 -11.11
N ILE A 86 -9.11 -9.17 -10.42
CA ILE A 86 -10.45 -9.53 -10.91
C ILE A 86 -10.76 -8.87 -12.26
N ALA A 87 -10.36 -7.61 -12.47
CA ALA A 87 -10.63 -6.89 -13.71
C ALA A 87 -9.70 -7.27 -14.88
N LYS A 88 -8.42 -7.59 -14.61
CA LYS A 88 -7.39 -7.75 -15.67
C LYS A 88 -7.14 -9.20 -16.08
N MET A 89 -7.06 -10.12 -15.10
CA MET A 89 -6.64 -11.49 -15.38
C MET A 89 -7.63 -12.29 -16.24
N PRO A 90 -8.96 -12.14 -16.13
CA PRO A 90 -9.89 -12.88 -16.99
C PRO A 90 -9.67 -12.61 -18.48
N GLY A 91 -9.41 -11.35 -18.86
CA GLY A 91 -9.09 -10.99 -20.24
C GLY A 91 -7.83 -11.71 -20.75
N ALA A 92 -6.76 -11.71 -19.96
CA ALA A 92 -5.51 -12.40 -20.30
C ALA A 92 -5.69 -13.93 -20.42
N ILE A 93 -6.48 -14.55 -19.55
CA ILE A 93 -6.82 -15.98 -19.62
C ILE A 93 -7.59 -16.30 -20.90
N ALA A 94 -8.60 -15.50 -21.24
CA ALA A 94 -9.40 -15.71 -22.44
C ALA A 94 -8.58 -15.51 -23.73
N GLU A 95 -7.73 -14.50 -23.76
CA GLU A 95 -6.90 -14.16 -24.93
C GLU A 95 -5.81 -15.20 -25.19
N SER A 96 -5.15 -15.66 -24.11
CA SER A 96 -4.08 -16.65 -24.22
C SER A 96 -4.55 -18.10 -24.31
N GLY A 97 -5.79 -18.39 -23.89
CA GLY A 97 -6.27 -19.76 -23.71
C GLY A 97 -5.56 -20.53 -22.60
N SER A 98 -4.87 -19.85 -21.70
CA SER A 98 -4.03 -20.42 -20.64
C SER A 98 -4.40 -19.86 -19.27
N ILE A 99 -4.32 -20.71 -18.23
CA ILE A 99 -4.43 -20.30 -16.84
C ILE A 99 -3.08 -19.91 -16.23
N ALA A 100 -1.98 -20.03 -16.97
CA ALA A 100 -0.63 -19.66 -16.54
C ALA A 100 -0.27 -18.19 -16.89
N VAL A 101 -1.25 -17.31 -16.89
CA VAL A 101 -1.03 -15.87 -17.09
C VAL A 101 -0.31 -15.24 -15.90
N ASP A 102 0.30 -14.07 -16.10
CA ASP A 102 0.94 -13.35 -15.02
C ASP A 102 -0.08 -12.85 -13.99
N GLY A 103 0.33 -12.84 -12.74
CA GLY A 103 -0.45 -12.22 -11.65
C GLY A 103 -0.30 -10.71 -11.64
N VAL A 104 -1.28 -10.03 -11.05
CA VAL A 104 -1.22 -8.58 -10.85
C VAL A 104 -0.31 -8.26 -9.66
N SER A 105 0.68 -7.41 -9.87
CA SER A 105 1.60 -6.95 -8.82
C SER A 105 0.83 -6.35 -7.65
N GLY A 106 1.17 -6.74 -6.42
CA GLY A 106 0.48 -6.34 -5.20
C GLY A 106 -0.79 -7.14 -4.86
N ALA A 107 -1.38 -7.89 -5.82
CA ALA A 107 -2.57 -8.70 -5.63
C ALA A 107 -2.28 -10.21 -5.74
N THR A 108 -1.16 -10.69 -5.20
CA THR A 108 -0.67 -12.06 -5.38
C THR A 108 -1.67 -13.12 -4.92
N ILE A 109 -2.31 -12.92 -3.76
CA ILE A 109 -3.27 -13.90 -3.20
C ILE A 109 -4.51 -13.99 -4.10
N THR A 110 -5.09 -12.87 -4.50
CA THR A 110 -6.24 -12.83 -5.42
C THR A 110 -5.86 -13.40 -6.79
N SER A 111 -4.67 -13.09 -7.32
CA SER A 111 -4.17 -13.64 -8.58
C SER A 111 -4.03 -15.14 -8.53
N THR A 112 -3.52 -15.69 -7.43
CA THR A 112 -3.42 -17.13 -7.21
C THR A 112 -4.81 -17.75 -7.14
N ALA A 113 -5.74 -17.15 -6.41
CA ALA A 113 -7.11 -17.62 -6.31
C ALA A 113 -7.82 -17.65 -7.67
N ILE A 114 -7.61 -16.67 -8.55
CA ILE A 114 -8.16 -16.68 -9.91
C ILE A 114 -7.64 -17.89 -10.71
N LYS A 115 -6.34 -18.16 -10.65
CA LYS A 115 -5.73 -19.32 -11.34
C LYS A 115 -6.26 -20.65 -10.79
N GLU A 116 -6.37 -20.77 -9.46
CA GLU A 116 -6.89 -21.97 -8.82
C GLU A 116 -8.39 -22.17 -9.12
N ALA A 117 -9.20 -21.11 -9.13
CA ALA A 117 -10.60 -21.14 -9.52
C ALA A 117 -10.77 -21.52 -10.99
N ALA A 118 -9.93 -20.99 -11.89
CA ALA A 118 -9.91 -21.40 -13.30
C ALA A 118 -9.54 -22.88 -13.46
N ALA A 119 -8.56 -23.38 -12.72
CA ALA A 119 -8.21 -24.80 -12.70
C ALA A 119 -9.38 -25.67 -12.19
N ALA A 120 -10.10 -25.20 -11.16
CA ALA A 120 -11.29 -25.89 -10.67
C ALA A 120 -12.43 -25.91 -11.72
N ALA A 121 -12.61 -24.83 -12.50
CA ALA A 121 -13.55 -24.76 -13.60
C ALA A 121 -13.21 -25.77 -14.71
N LEU A 122 -11.94 -25.89 -15.10
CA LEU A 122 -11.48 -26.92 -16.05
C LEU A 122 -11.72 -28.33 -15.53
N THR A 123 -11.46 -28.56 -14.24
CA THR A 123 -11.75 -29.86 -13.61
C THR A 123 -13.26 -30.17 -13.62
N ALA A 124 -14.11 -29.17 -13.40
CA ALA A 124 -15.57 -29.31 -13.48
C ALA A 124 -16.04 -29.63 -14.92
N ALA A 125 -15.29 -29.16 -15.91
CA ALA A 125 -15.50 -29.52 -17.33
C ALA A 125 -15.00 -30.93 -17.69
N GLY A 126 -14.34 -31.65 -16.76
CA GLY A 126 -13.72 -32.95 -17.01
C GLY A 126 -12.38 -32.87 -17.72
N LEU A 127 -11.79 -31.69 -17.80
CA LEU A 127 -10.49 -31.42 -18.42
C LEU A 127 -9.36 -31.44 -17.39
N ASN A 128 -8.13 -31.71 -17.83
CA ASN A 128 -6.98 -31.64 -16.97
C ASN A 128 -6.40 -30.21 -16.98
N PRO A 129 -6.37 -29.49 -15.83
CA PRO A 129 -5.87 -28.12 -15.79
C PRO A 129 -4.40 -27.97 -16.22
N ASP A 130 -3.58 -29.03 -16.12
CA ASP A 130 -2.16 -28.97 -16.50
C ASP A 130 -1.97 -28.80 -18.02
N ASP A 131 -2.93 -29.18 -18.80
CA ASP A 131 -2.90 -29.02 -20.27
C ASP A 131 -3.13 -27.56 -20.69
N TYR A 132 -3.64 -26.73 -19.75
CA TYR A 132 -3.91 -25.29 -19.91
C TYR A 132 -2.89 -24.38 -19.19
N LYS A 133 -1.76 -24.94 -18.78
CA LYS A 133 -0.65 -24.19 -18.14
C LYS A 133 0.49 -23.90 -19.11
N THR A 134 0.19 -23.69 -20.38
CA THR A 134 1.21 -23.20 -21.31
C THR A 134 1.68 -21.83 -20.88
N ALA A 135 2.98 -21.67 -20.65
CA ALA A 135 3.52 -20.37 -20.31
C ALA A 135 3.20 -19.39 -21.44
N VAL A 136 2.52 -18.32 -21.10
CA VAL A 136 2.29 -17.21 -22.02
C VAL A 136 3.61 -16.45 -22.08
N GLU A 137 4.34 -16.58 -23.19
CA GLU A 137 5.42 -15.64 -23.48
C GLU A 137 4.75 -14.29 -23.74
N ASN A 138 4.71 -13.45 -22.71
CA ASN A 138 4.44 -12.05 -22.95
C ASN A 138 5.58 -11.52 -23.80
N ASP A 139 5.32 -11.29 -25.05
CA ASP A 139 6.23 -10.54 -25.93
C ASP A 139 6.30 -9.09 -25.43
N THR A 140 6.91 -8.93 -24.25
CA THR A 140 7.23 -7.62 -23.70
C THR A 140 8.49 -7.11 -24.39
N THR A 141 8.47 -6.99 -25.70
CA THR A 141 9.33 -6.05 -26.41
C THR A 141 8.81 -4.65 -26.08
N ALA A 142 8.91 -4.28 -24.78
CA ALA A 142 8.73 -2.90 -24.41
C ALA A 142 9.83 -2.10 -25.08
N GLU A 143 9.47 -1.33 -26.11
CA GLU A 143 10.42 -0.41 -26.72
C GLU A 143 10.95 0.55 -25.64
N ASP A 144 12.26 0.74 -25.64
CA ASP A 144 12.88 1.71 -24.75
C ASP A 144 12.30 3.10 -25.03
N SER A 145 11.68 3.70 -24.03
CA SER A 145 11.16 5.06 -24.11
C SER A 145 11.96 5.99 -23.22
N THR A 146 12.24 7.20 -23.70
CA THR A 146 12.87 8.26 -22.91
C THR A 146 11.85 9.35 -22.64
N VAL A 147 11.63 9.69 -21.37
CA VAL A 147 10.80 10.82 -20.95
C VAL A 147 11.69 11.83 -20.24
N GLU A 148 11.59 13.10 -20.63
CA GLU A 148 12.28 14.22 -20.00
C GLU A 148 11.30 15.00 -19.12
N ALA A 149 11.71 15.33 -17.89
CA ALA A 149 10.96 16.17 -16.98
C ALA A 149 11.90 17.03 -16.12
N ASP A 150 11.37 18.14 -15.58
CA ASP A 150 12.12 18.98 -14.65
C ASP A 150 12.36 18.26 -13.32
N VAL A 151 11.38 17.46 -12.88
CA VAL A 151 11.42 16.68 -11.63
C VAL A 151 11.00 15.24 -11.90
N VAL A 152 11.78 14.31 -11.37
CA VAL A 152 11.44 12.87 -11.36
C VAL A 152 11.27 12.41 -9.91
N VAL A 153 10.08 11.93 -9.58
CA VAL A 153 9.73 11.39 -8.27
C VAL A 153 9.73 9.86 -8.35
N VAL A 154 10.45 9.21 -7.47
CA VAL A 154 10.50 7.74 -7.38
C VAL A 154 9.68 7.29 -6.17
N GLY A 155 8.56 6.61 -6.45
CA GLY A 155 7.56 6.17 -5.48
C GLY A 155 6.37 7.13 -5.41
N ALA A 156 5.16 6.59 -5.60
CA ALA A 156 3.89 7.31 -5.53
C ALA A 156 3.16 7.10 -4.19
N GLY A 157 3.91 7.01 -3.08
CA GLY A 157 3.35 7.05 -1.73
C GLY A 157 3.02 8.50 -1.31
N GLY A 158 2.56 8.72 -0.08
CA GLY A 158 2.16 10.04 0.41
C GLY A 158 3.21 11.13 0.17
N ALA A 159 4.47 10.88 0.54
CA ALA A 159 5.56 11.85 0.35
C ALA A 159 5.85 12.14 -1.13
N GLY A 160 5.89 11.10 -1.97
CA GLY A 160 6.16 11.28 -3.40
C GLY A 160 5.03 12.01 -4.13
N MET A 161 3.78 11.70 -3.79
CA MET A 161 2.62 12.39 -4.35
C MET A 161 2.59 13.88 -3.94
N THR A 162 2.85 14.19 -2.67
CA THR A 162 2.93 15.58 -2.18
C THR A 162 4.06 16.35 -2.89
N ALA A 163 5.25 15.77 -3.00
CA ALA A 163 6.37 16.39 -3.71
C ALA A 163 6.04 16.65 -5.19
N ALA A 164 5.34 15.71 -5.85
CA ALA A 164 4.93 15.87 -7.23
C ALA A 164 3.88 16.97 -7.42
N ILE A 165 2.88 17.04 -6.53
CA ILE A 165 1.84 18.08 -6.55
C ILE A 165 2.47 19.47 -6.34
N THR A 166 3.34 19.59 -5.34
CA THR A 166 4.05 20.85 -5.05
C THR A 166 4.88 21.31 -6.25
N ALA A 167 5.68 20.41 -6.84
CA ALA A 167 6.49 20.75 -8.01
C ALA A 167 5.64 21.14 -9.22
N ALA A 168 4.51 20.44 -9.44
CA ALA A 168 3.59 20.78 -10.52
C ALA A 168 2.87 22.12 -10.28
N GLY A 169 2.52 22.44 -9.03
CA GLY A 169 1.99 23.74 -8.62
C GLY A 169 2.94 24.90 -8.92
N GLU A 170 4.26 24.66 -8.84
CA GLU A 170 5.32 25.59 -9.23
C GLU A 170 5.57 25.61 -10.76
N GLY A 171 4.70 25.01 -11.55
CA GLY A 171 4.78 24.99 -13.02
C GLY A 171 5.88 24.10 -13.59
N LYS A 172 6.38 23.12 -12.83
CA LYS A 172 7.37 22.14 -13.29
C LYS A 172 6.71 20.96 -13.98
N SER A 173 7.37 20.43 -15.01
CA SER A 173 7.02 19.12 -15.55
C SER A 173 7.48 18.03 -14.60
N VAL A 174 6.58 17.10 -14.25
CA VAL A 174 6.86 16.05 -13.26
C VAL A 174 6.56 14.68 -13.84
N VAL A 175 7.46 13.73 -13.59
CA VAL A 175 7.25 12.29 -13.83
C VAL A 175 7.34 11.54 -12.53
N ILE A 176 6.34 10.71 -12.25
CA ILE A 176 6.34 9.82 -11.10
C ILE A 176 6.59 8.39 -11.59
N LEU A 177 7.53 7.69 -10.95
CA LEU A 177 7.83 6.29 -11.19
C LEU A 177 7.32 5.48 -9.99
N GLU A 178 6.37 4.54 -10.22
CA GLU A 178 5.83 3.65 -9.21
C GLU A 178 6.06 2.20 -9.60
N SER A 179 6.51 1.38 -8.67
CA SER A 179 6.78 -0.04 -8.88
C SER A 179 5.53 -0.92 -8.76
N GLN A 180 4.50 -0.41 -8.09
CA GLN A 180 3.25 -1.13 -7.88
C GLN A 180 2.20 -0.71 -8.93
N SER A 181 1.20 -1.54 -9.11
CA SER A 181 0.07 -1.25 -10.01
C SER A 181 -0.87 -0.14 -9.49
N MET A 182 -0.68 0.29 -8.26
CA MET A 182 -1.46 1.34 -7.58
C MET A 182 -0.55 2.39 -6.98
N VAL A 183 -1.01 3.64 -7.04
CA VAL A 183 -0.43 4.76 -6.29
C VAL A 183 -0.93 4.79 -4.85
N GLY A 184 -0.24 5.56 -3.98
CA GLY A 184 -0.63 5.80 -2.59
C GLY A 184 0.19 5.01 -1.56
N GLY A 185 0.81 3.89 -1.94
CA GLY A 185 1.67 3.09 -1.06
C GLY A 185 0.97 2.66 0.23
N ASN A 186 1.65 2.78 1.37
CA ASN A 186 1.06 2.48 2.69
C ASN A 186 0.09 3.58 3.17
N SER A 187 0.13 4.78 2.59
CA SER A 187 -0.75 5.88 3.02
C SER A 187 -2.22 5.59 2.76
N VAL A 188 -2.58 5.00 1.60
CA VAL A 188 -3.96 4.60 1.30
C VAL A 188 -4.46 3.43 2.15
N ARG A 189 -3.57 2.70 2.80
CA ARG A 189 -3.90 1.58 3.71
C ARG A 189 -3.96 2.00 5.17
N ALA A 190 -3.68 3.27 5.46
CA ALA A 190 -3.74 3.79 6.81
C ALA A 190 -5.19 3.83 7.30
N THR A 191 -5.44 3.22 8.47
CA THR A 191 -6.78 3.14 9.07
C THR A 191 -7.03 4.23 10.10
N GLY A 192 -6.02 5.05 10.38
CA GLY A 192 -6.07 6.11 11.38
C GLY A 192 -6.37 7.47 10.80
N GLY A 193 -5.62 8.44 11.26
CA GLY A 193 -5.59 9.81 10.82
C GLY A 193 -4.15 10.32 10.79
N MET A 194 -3.97 11.61 10.62
CA MET A 194 -2.69 12.28 10.64
C MET A 194 -2.43 12.87 12.03
N ASN A 195 -1.32 12.55 12.66
CA ASN A 195 -0.90 13.19 13.90
C ASN A 195 -0.28 14.56 13.57
N ALA A 196 -0.77 15.62 14.22
CA ALA A 196 -0.20 16.94 14.13
C ALA A 196 -0.38 17.69 15.46
N GLY A 197 0.62 18.44 15.86
CA GLY A 197 0.60 19.26 17.06
C GLY A 197 0.36 20.73 16.75
N LYS A 198 -0.28 21.45 17.66
CA LYS A 198 -0.54 22.91 17.55
C LYS A 198 -1.35 23.35 16.32
N THR A 199 -2.33 22.57 15.95
CA THR A 199 -3.24 22.92 14.86
C THR A 199 -4.40 23.79 15.34
N VAL A 200 -5.00 24.58 14.46
CA VAL A 200 -6.22 25.32 14.75
C VAL A 200 -7.37 24.42 15.21
N TYR A 201 -7.42 23.18 14.71
CA TYR A 201 -8.44 22.20 15.07
C TYR A 201 -8.27 21.64 16.50
N GLN A 202 -7.05 21.65 17.07
CA GLN A 202 -6.87 21.32 18.48
C GLN A 202 -7.47 22.38 19.39
N ASP A 203 -7.36 23.65 19.03
CA ASP A 203 -7.88 24.78 19.83
C ASP A 203 -9.42 24.80 19.92
N GLU A 204 -10.11 24.08 19.05
CA GLU A 204 -11.57 23.89 19.13
C GLU A 204 -11.98 22.89 20.23
N ASN A 205 -11.02 22.16 20.82
CA ASN A 205 -11.27 21.18 21.86
C ASN A 205 -10.99 21.75 23.25
N GLU A 206 -11.76 21.28 24.24
CA GLU A 206 -11.40 21.50 25.64
C GLU A 206 -10.19 20.62 26.00
N PHE A 207 -9.22 21.25 26.69
CA PHE A 207 -8.06 20.51 27.17
C PHE A 207 -8.41 19.72 28.44
N GLY A 208 -8.29 18.40 28.38
CA GLY A 208 -8.56 17.48 29.49
C GLY A 208 -7.44 16.47 29.76
N GLU A 209 -6.29 16.60 29.08
CA GLU A 209 -5.25 15.59 29.02
C GLU A 209 -4.07 15.83 30.00
N SER A 210 -4.25 16.60 31.07
CA SER A 210 -3.21 16.91 32.08
C SER A 210 -2.46 15.64 32.54
N ALA A 211 -3.19 14.56 32.84
CA ALA A 211 -2.61 13.31 33.26
C ALA A 211 -1.73 12.66 32.19
N GLY A 212 -2.00 12.90 30.90
CA GLY A 212 -1.18 12.45 29.79
C GLY A 212 0.18 13.14 29.76
N VAL A 213 0.16 14.48 29.86
CA VAL A 213 1.39 15.30 29.92
C VAL A 213 2.26 14.90 31.11
N GLU A 214 1.65 14.85 32.32
CA GLU A 214 2.37 14.47 33.55
C GLU A 214 2.97 13.07 33.44
N LYS A 215 2.24 12.10 32.86
CA LYS A 215 2.72 10.74 32.63
C LYS A 215 3.92 10.72 31.69
N THR A 216 3.89 11.51 30.61
CA THR A 216 5.00 11.58 29.64
C THR A 216 6.25 12.17 30.30
N LEU A 217 6.13 13.28 31.03
CA LEU A 217 7.22 13.88 31.79
C LEU A 217 7.81 12.89 32.84
N LYS A 218 6.96 12.22 33.57
CA LYS A 218 7.37 11.18 34.52
C LYS A 218 8.11 10.03 33.82
N THR A 219 7.59 9.57 32.67
CA THR A 219 8.21 8.49 31.92
C THR A 219 9.61 8.88 31.41
N ALA A 220 9.76 10.12 30.94
CA ALA A 220 11.06 10.66 30.53
C ALA A 220 12.07 10.60 31.70
N ALA A 221 11.68 11.10 32.87
CA ALA A 221 12.54 11.14 34.05
C ALA A 221 12.91 9.74 34.59
N GLU A 222 11.96 8.81 34.60
CA GLU A 222 12.18 7.49 35.20
C GLU A 222 12.87 6.49 34.26
N LYS A 223 12.65 6.57 32.96
CA LYS A 223 13.10 5.53 32.00
C LYS A 223 14.17 6.01 31.04
N TYR A 224 14.34 7.33 30.87
CA TYR A 224 15.21 7.90 29.86
C TYR A 224 16.15 8.97 30.41
N ALA A 225 16.45 8.93 31.70
CA ALA A 225 17.33 9.90 32.36
C ALA A 225 18.74 10.00 31.73
N ASP A 226 19.21 8.91 31.10
CA ASP A 226 20.50 8.85 30.43
C ASP A 226 20.44 9.25 28.94
N ASN A 227 19.25 9.59 28.42
CA ASN A 227 19.07 10.04 27.03
C ASN A 227 19.03 11.56 26.98
N GLU A 228 20.10 12.18 26.47
CA GLU A 228 20.26 13.64 26.46
C GLU A 228 19.13 14.36 25.70
N THR A 229 18.71 13.83 24.55
CA THR A 229 17.61 14.42 23.74
C THR A 229 16.29 14.40 24.50
N ILE A 230 15.91 13.25 25.04
CA ILE A 230 14.64 13.10 25.79
C ILE A 230 14.68 13.98 27.04
N THR A 231 15.81 14.08 27.73
CA THR A 231 15.96 14.90 28.93
C THR A 231 15.84 16.39 28.60
N ALA A 232 16.44 16.85 27.50
CA ALA A 232 16.32 18.24 27.04
C ALA A 232 14.87 18.57 26.67
N LEU A 233 14.20 17.73 25.88
CA LEU A 233 12.78 17.90 25.53
C LEU A 233 11.89 17.92 26.76
N ALA A 234 12.07 16.98 27.69
CA ALA A 234 11.30 16.91 28.92
C ALA A 234 11.43 18.18 29.79
N LYS A 235 12.64 18.79 29.82
CA LYS A 235 12.86 20.06 30.51
C LYS A 235 12.05 21.18 29.84
N THR A 236 12.13 21.34 28.53
CA THR A 236 11.39 22.37 27.79
C THR A 236 9.89 22.18 27.98
N VAL A 237 9.38 20.96 27.81
CA VAL A 237 7.96 20.64 28.00
C VAL A 237 7.51 20.92 29.45
N SER A 238 8.34 20.65 30.45
CA SER A 238 8.04 20.95 31.85
C SER A 238 7.87 22.46 32.10
N GLU A 239 8.73 23.28 31.48
CA GLU A 239 8.65 24.74 31.57
C GLU A 239 7.37 25.25 30.86
N GLN A 240 7.06 24.74 29.67
CA GLN A 240 5.83 25.07 28.92
C GLN A 240 4.56 24.65 29.70
N TRP A 241 4.58 23.47 30.29
CA TRP A 241 3.48 22.95 31.10
C TRP A 241 3.24 23.78 32.34
N ALA A 242 4.30 24.15 33.06
CA ALA A 242 4.18 25.04 34.22
C ALA A 242 3.62 26.44 33.85
N ALA A 243 4.04 26.97 32.71
CA ALA A 243 3.51 28.24 32.20
C ALA A 243 2.02 28.13 31.84
N TYR A 244 1.60 27.07 31.19
CA TYR A 244 0.20 26.80 30.88
C TYR A 244 -0.65 26.63 32.15
N GLN A 245 -0.18 25.88 33.14
CA GLN A 245 -0.89 25.69 34.40
C GLN A 245 -1.10 27.02 35.17
N ALA A 246 -0.15 27.93 35.05
CA ALA A 246 -0.25 29.27 35.68
C ALA A 246 -1.28 30.16 34.99
N ASN A 247 -1.51 29.99 33.69
CA ASN A 247 -2.47 30.77 32.91
C ASN A 247 -3.04 29.91 31.75
N PRO A 248 -3.99 29.00 32.02
CA PRO A 248 -4.54 28.12 31.00
C PRO A 248 -5.27 28.89 29.89
N THR A 249 -4.79 28.78 28.66
CA THR A 249 -5.40 29.40 27.48
C THR A 249 -5.34 28.44 26.30
N GLY A 250 -6.48 28.17 25.66
CA GLY A 250 -6.57 27.26 24.52
C GLY A 250 -6.24 25.83 24.88
N TYR A 251 -5.92 25.03 23.86
CA TYR A 251 -5.51 23.63 23.99
C TYR A 251 -4.00 23.53 24.23
N PHE A 252 -3.58 22.79 25.27
CA PHE A 252 -2.16 22.60 25.52
C PHE A 252 -1.56 21.55 24.60
N ASP A 253 -0.71 21.97 23.72
CA ASP A 253 0.21 21.14 22.95
C ASP A 253 1.42 21.97 22.53
N SER A 254 2.51 21.30 22.18
CA SER A 254 3.70 21.93 21.61
C SER A 254 4.43 20.96 20.68
N VAL A 255 5.27 21.50 19.79
CA VAL A 255 6.18 20.73 18.96
C VAL A 255 7.03 19.81 19.83
N GLU A 256 7.62 20.35 20.90
CA GLU A 256 8.51 19.62 21.80
C GLU A 256 7.77 18.54 22.60
N LEU A 257 6.48 18.73 22.93
CA LEU A 257 5.68 17.66 23.53
C LEU A 257 5.41 16.53 22.53
N MET A 258 5.19 16.86 21.26
CA MET A 258 5.01 15.86 20.19
C MET A 258 6.32 15.12 19.91
N GLU A 259 7.46 15.82 19.93
CA GLU A 259 8.78 15.21 19.82
C GLU A 259 9.05 14.27 20.99
N LEU A 260 8.78 14.72 22.23
CA LEU A 260 8.97 13.92 23.43
C LEU A 260 8.14 12.63 23.40
N ASP A 261 6.87 12.72 23.05
CA ASP A 261 5.99 11.55 22.88
C ASP A 261 6.54 10.60 21.80
N THR A 262 7.02 11.15 20.68
CA THR A 262 7.56 10.39 19.55
C THR A 262 8.86 9.69 19.93
N MET A 263 9.78 10.39 20.59
CA MET A 263 11.04 9.82 21.08
C MET A 263 10.80 8.70 22.10
N ILE A 264 9.88 8.91 23.05
CA ILE A 264 9.51 7.89 24.05
C ILE A 264 8.83 6.69 23.36
N GLY A 265 7.91 6.94 22.42
CA GLY A 265 7.23 5.91 21.63
C GLY A 265 8.20 5.04 20.84
N GLY A 266 9.23 5.64 20.28
CA GLY A 266 10.34 4.97 19.59
C GLY A 266 11.42 4.42 20.52
N LYS A 267 11.20 4.45 21.85
CA LYS A 267 12.12 3.93 22.87
C LYS A 267 13.50 4.62 22.88
N GLY A 268 13.55 5.86 22.43
CA GLY A 268 14.78 6.68 22.39
C GLY A 268 15.80 6.27 21.32
N ILE A 269 15.42 5.43 20.35
CA ILE A 269 16.28 5.00 19.24
C ILE A 269 15.99 5.73 17.92
N ASN A 270 14.98 6.61 17.92
CA ASN A 270 14.64 7.46 16.78
C ASN A 270 15.83 8.38 16.46
N ASP A 271 15.93 8.75 15.19
CA ASP A 271 16.76 9.85 14.76
C ASP A 271 16.12 11.18 15.20
N PRO A 272 16.75 11.98 16.09
CA PRO A 272 16.15 13.20 16.60
C PRO A 272 15.88 14.26 15.52
N GLU A 273 16.75 14.38 14.50
CA GLU A 273 16.58 15.37 13.43
C GLU A 273 15.36 15.06 12.57
N LEU A 274 15.08 13.77 12.33
CA LEU A 274 13.89 13.35 11.62
C LEU A 274 12.63 13.55 12.45
N VAL A 275 12.69 13.35 13.77
CA VAL A 275 11.56 13.60 14.67
C VAL A 275 11.24 15.10 14.73
N GLU A 276 12.24 15.96 14.87
CA GLU A 276 12.11 17.42 14.83
C GLU A 276 11.45 17.85 13.51
N THR A 277 12.00 17.43 12.36
CA THR A 277 11.44 17.73 11.03
C THR A 277 9.97 17.33 10.91
N LEU A 278 9.59 16.14 11.41
CA LEU A 278 8.21 15.67 11.38
C LEU A 278 7.29 16.56 12.25
N CYS A 279 7.71 16.84 13.48
CA CYS A 279 6.88 17.52 14.46
C CYS A 279 6.71 19.01 14.15
N GLU A 280 7.79 19.69 13.75
CA GLU A 280 7.75 21.10 13.37
C GLU A 280 6.83 21.38 12.17
N ASN A 281 6.83 20.47 11.18
CA ASN A 281 6.05 20.66 9.97
C ASN A 281 4.65 20.01 10.00
N SER A 282 4.25 19.44 11.14
CA SER A 282 3.00 18.66 11.20
C SER A 282 1.74 19.54 11.09
N ALA A 283 1.73 20.73 11.69
CA ALA A 283 0.62 21.67 11.60
C ALA A 283 0.49 22.23 10.17
N ASP A 284 1.60 22.69 9.60
CA ASP A 284 1.65 23.22 8.23
C ASP A 284 1.16 22.19 7.20
N ALA A 285 1.40 20.90 7.46
CA ALA A 285 0.88 19.84 6.60
C ALA A 285 -0.64 19.67 6.70
N ILE A 286 -1.26 19.93 7.85
CA ILE A 286 -2.72 19.99 7.99
C ILE A 286 -3.28 21.20 7.22
N ASP A 287 -2.66 22.37 7.36
CA ASP A 287 -3.07 23.59 6.67
C ASP A 287 -2.93 23.41 5.14
N TRP A 288 -1.85 22.79 4.69
CA TRP A 288 -1.65 22.48 3.28
C TRP A 288 -2.75 21.54 2.71
N LEU A 289 -3.18 20.52 3.48
CA LEU A 289 -4.29 19.66 3.09
C LEU A 289 -5.60 20.44 2.96
N ASP A 290 -5.89 21.36 3.88
CA ASP A 290 -7.07 22.23 3.83
C ASP A 290 -7.07 23.12 2.59
N GLU A 291 -5.94 23.71 2.22
CA GLU A 291 -5.75 24.50 1.01
C GLU A 291 -6.04 23.69 -0.26
N HIS A 292 -5.84 22.37 -0.19
CA HIS A 292 -6.11 21.43 -1.27
C HIS A 292 -7.48 20.75 -1.20
N GLY A 293 -8.35 21.23 -0.29
CA GLY A 293 -9.74 20.77 -0.14
C GLY A 293 -9.90 19.46 0.65
N ILE A 294 -8.88 19.04 1.40
CA ILE A 294 -8.90 17.85 2.24
C ILE A 294 -8.86 18.28 3.71
N THR A 295 -10.01 18.35 4.35
CA THR A 295 -10.13 18.77 5.75
C THR A 295 -10.11 17.59 6.72
N LEU A 296 -9.12 17.58 7.62
CA LEU A 296 -8.98 16.62 8.70
C LEU A 296 -9.39 17.22 10.05
N HIS A 297 -10.61 17.67 10.14
CA HIS A 297 -11.14 18.52 11.20
C HIS A 297 -11.36 17.81 12.55
N ASN A 298 -11.64 16.50 12.55
CA ASN A 298 -11.91 15.78 13.80
C ASN A 298 -10.63 15.37 14.52
N VAL A 299 -10.35 16.00 15.65
CA VAL A 299 -9.20 15.71 16.50
C VAL A 299 -9.58 14.77 17.63
N SER A 300 -8.82 13.70 17.79
CA SER A 300 -9.09 12.68 18.82
C SER A 300 -7.81 12.08 19.40
N SER A 301 -7.98 11.22 20.42
CA SER A 301 -6.87 10.52 21.06
C SER A 301 -6.33 9.40 20.17
N PHE A 302 -5.02 9.20 20.24
CA PHE A 302 -4.30 8.09 19.59
C PHE A 302 -3.36 7.43 20.58
N GLY A 303 -3.12 6.13 20.41
CA GLY A 303 -2.22 5.39 21.30
C GLY A 303 -0.78 5.91 21.20
N GLY A 304 -0.20 6.29 22.36
CA GLY A 304 1.16 6.83 22.46
C GLY A 304 1.26 8.34 22.55
N ALA A 305 0.24 9.08 22.14
CA ALA A 305 0.19 10.53 22.33
C ALA A 305 -0.31 10.90 23.73
N SER A 306 0.32 11.89 24.36
CA SER A 306 -0.07 12.41 25.68
C SER A 306 -1.32 13.28 25.62
N VAL A 307 -1.62 13.86 24.46
CA VAL A 307 -2.76 14.74 24.18
C VAL A 307 -3.46 14.31 22.88
N LYS A 308 -4.61 14.87 22.55
CA LYS A 308 -5.32 14.59 21.30
C LYS A 308 -4.55 15.23 20.14
N ARG A 309 -4.12 14.43 19.18
CA ARG A 309 -3.37 14.88 18.00
C ARG A 309 -3.77 14.22 16.69
N ILE A 310 -4.58 13.16 16.74
CA ILE A 310 -4.94 12.49 15.50
C ILE A 310 -6.07 13.24 14.81
N HIS A 311 -5.78 13.76 13.63
CA HIS A 311 -6.70 14.46 12.75
C HIS A 311 -7.31 13.49 11.75
N ARG A 312 -8.63 13.48 11.65
CA ARG A 312 -9.38 12.56 10.77
C ARG A 312 -10.43 13.31 9.96
N PRO A 313 -10.71 12.83 8.73
CA PRO A 313 -11.83 13.35 7.98
C PRO A 313 -13.15 12.88 8.60
N VAL A 314 -14.20 13.59 8.27
CA VAL A 314 -15.59 13.20 8.57
C VAL A 314 -16.35 13.02 7.26
N ASN A 315 -17.25 12.03 7.20
CA ASN A 315 -18.11 11.86 6.04
C ASN A 315 -19.30 12.87 6.05
N ALA A 316 -20.13 12.81 5.02
CA ALA A 316 -21.28 13.72 4.87
C ALA A 316 -22.26 13.65 6.04
N GLU A 317 -22.32 12.55 6.79
CA GLU A 317 -23.13 12.36 7.98
C GLU A 317 -22.42 12.85 9.26
N GLY A 318 -21.23 13.45 9.17
CA GLY A 318 -20.44 13.92 10.29
C GLY A 318 -19.75 12.81 11.10
N LYS A 319 -19.70 11.59 10.59
CA LYS A 319 -19.03 10.45 11.23
C LYS A 319 -17.55 10.43 10.83
N THR A 320 -16.69 10.27 11.82
CA THR A 320 -15.24 10.11 11.62
C THR A 320 -14.95 8.87 10.76
N VAL A 321 -14.12 9.05 9.75
CA VAL A 321 -13.64 7.99 8.85
C VAL A 321 -12.12 7.94 8.85
N SER A 322 -11.55 6.96 8.17
CA SER A 322 -10.10 6.80 8.03
C SER A 322 -9.56 7.70 6.92
N VAL A 323 -8.31 8.16 7.03
CA VAL A 323 -7.63 8.92 5.94
C VAL A 323 -7.38 8.05 4.70
N GLY A 324 -7.41 6.73 4.81
CA GLY A 324 -7.22 5.79 3.70
C GLY A 324 -8.53 5.24 3.13
N SER A 325 -9.68 5.82 3.48
CA SER A 325 -11.01 5.34 3.04
C SER A 325 -11.63 6.21 1.96
#